data_2c5428d4e3aa45390cec53071220b4c1
#
_entry.id   2c5428d4e3aa45390cec53071220b4c1
#
_cell.length_a   1.000
_cell.length_b   1.000
_cell.length_c   1.000
_cell.angle_alpha   90.00
_cell.angle_beta   90.00
_cell.angle_gamma   90.00
#
_symmetry.space_group_name_H-M   'P 1'
#
loop_
_entity.id
_entity.type
_entity.pdbx_description
1 polymer ?
#
loop_
_entity_poly.entity_id
_entity_poly.type
_entity_poly.pdbx_seq_one_letter_code
_entity_poly.pdbx_strand_id
1 'polypeptide(L)'
;RPLGSVRPEPRIEMVGERVPEAARKARIRVGVVPQQDNLDPDFTVTENLQVYGRYFGIDPATLAARIPALLEFAGLEKRGATNLRTLSGGMKRRLTLVRALINDPELLILDEPTTGLDPQARHLIWDGLRQLLSQGKTILLTTHFMDEAERLCQRLAIIDAGRMAAEGAPRELIREHIEAQVVEVYGEDALGWAAREAQAFSRRVEVSGETAFCYVEDAAPLLAHLTASPGLRTLH
;
A
#
# COMPACT_ATOMS: atom_id res chain seq x y z
N ARG A 1 -45.97 -8.98 15.62
CA ARG A 1 -44.60 -8.94 15.09
C ARG A 1 -43.97 -7.62 15.53
N PRO A 2 -42.86 -7.61 16.28
CA PRO A 2 -42.16 -6.35 16.58
C PRO A 2 -41.55 -5.81 15.30
N LEU A 3 -41.76 -4.52 15.07
CA LEU A 3 -41.11 -3.74 13.98
C LEU A 3 -39.59 -3.90 14.11
N GLY A 4 -38.97 -4.38 13.04
CA GLY A 4 -37.57 -4.63 13.00
C GLY A 4 -36.78 -3.38 13.39
N SER A 5 -35.79 -3.57 14.25
CA SER A 5 -34.82 -2.55 14.61
C SER A 5 -34.13 -2.05 13.36
N VAL A 6 -34.43 -0.85 12.94
CA VAL A 6 -33.67 -0.15 11.89
C VAL A 6 -32.24 -0.07 12.38
N ARG A 7 -31.33 -0.80 11.79
CA ARG A 7 -29.92 -0.62 12.06
C ARG A 7 -29.58 0.83 11.69
N PRO A 8 -28.93 1.60 12.57
CA PRO A 8 -28.52 2.95 12.21
C PRO A 8 -27.64 2.86 10.96
N GLU A 9 -27.94 3.67 9.96
CA GLU A 9 -27.09 3.77 8.78
C GLU A 9 -25.66 4.13 9.22
N PRO A 10 -24.65 3.48 8.63
CA PRO A 10 -23.26 3.78 8.97
C PRO A 10 -22.99 5.26 8.70
N ARG A 11 -22.66 6.01 9.75
CA ARG A 11 -22.30 7.42 9.63
C ARG A 11 -20.84 7.51 9.23
N ILE A 12 -20.57 8.09 8.06
CA ILE A 12 -19.23 8.37 7.59
C ILE A 12 -18.95 9.86 7.81
N GLU A 13 -17.85 10.16 8.44
CA GLU A 13 -17.31 11.50 8.55
C GLU A 13 -15.95 11.55 7.87
N MET A 14 -15.72 12.54 7.02
CA MET A 14 -14.49 12.68 6.25
C MET A 14 -14.04 14.15 6.28
N VAL A 15 -12.81 14.39 6.74
CA VAL A 15 -12.23 15.72 6.92
C VAL A 15 -13.15 16.68 7.70
N GLY A 16 -13.81 16.17 8.75
CA GLY A 16 -14.75 16.94 9.59
C GLY A 16 -16.14 17.19 8.96
N GLU A 17 -16.43 16.60 7.81
CA GLU A 17 -17.70 16.76 7.12
C GLU A 17 -18.49 15.45 7.10
N ARG A 18 -19.81 15.52 7.35
CA ARG A 18 -20.68 14.33 7.26
C ARG A 18 -20.96 13.97 5.81
N VAL A 19 -20.80 12.68 5.49
CA VAL A 19 -21.07 12.14 4.16
C VAL A 19 -22.30 11.22 4.27
N PRO A 20 -23.32 11.37 3.37
CA PRO A 20 -23.31 12.11 2.11
C PRO A 20 -23.69 13.59 2.18
N GLU A 21 -24.22 14.10 3.30
CA GLU A 21 -24.87 15.43 3.38
C GLU A 21 -23.94 16.57 2.93
N ALA A 22 -22.67 16.55 3.37
CA ALA A 22 -21.67 17.55 3.02
C ALA A 22 -20.59 17.03 2.04
N ALA A 23 -20.91 16.01 1.24
CA ALA A 23 -19.97 15.36 0.36
C ALA A 23 -19.23 16.33 -0.59
N ARG A 24 -19.88 17.40 -1.06
CA ARG A 24 -19.25 18.41 -1.91
C ARG A 24 -18.13 19.16 -1.19
N LYS A 25 -18.34 19.51 0.08
CA LYS A 25 -17.32 20.19 0.90
C LYS A 25 -16.16 19.26 1.21
N ALA A 26 -16.44 18.00 1.55
CA ALA A 26 -15.42 17.00 1.79
C ALA A 26 -14.53 16.77 0.55
N ARG A 27 -15.14 16.62 -0.65
CA ARG A 27 -14.40 16.34 -1.90
C ARG A 27 -13.37 17.40 -2.27
N ILE A 28 -13.60 18.67 -1.92
CA ILE A 28 -12.63 19.75 -2.22
C ILE A 28 -11.33 19.55 -1.43
N ARG A 29 -11.40 18.89 -0.26
CA ARG A 29 -10.28 18.64 0.65
C ARG A 29 -9.71 17.23 0.52
N VAL A 30 -10.18 16.45 -0.45
CA VAL A 30 -9.78 15.05 -0.66
C VAL A 30 -9.17 14.89 -2.05
N GLY A 31 -8.06 14.18 -2.13
CA GLY A 31 -7.48 13.69 -3.37
C GLY A 31 -7.71 12.18 -3.51
N VAL A 32 -8.01 11.72 -4.71
CA VAL A 32 -8.26 10.29 -4.97
C VAL A 32 -7.38 9.78 -6.09
N VAL A 33 -6.67 8.70 -5.84
CA VAL A 33 -5.91 7.95 -6.85
C VAL A 33 -6.59 6.60 -7.01
N PRO A 34 -7.38 6.39 -8.05
CA PRO A 34 -8.07 5.12 -8.30
C PRO A 34 -7.08 4.05 -8.77
N GLN A 35 -7.48 2.79 -8.68
CA GLN A 35 -6.69 1.66 -9.16
C GLN A 35 -6.34 1.78 -10.65
N GLN A 36 -7.32 2.16 -11.47
CA GLN A 36 -7.11 2.40 -12.89
C GLN A 36 -6.87 3.89 -13.16
N ASP A 37 -5.91 4.19 -14.03
CA ASP A 37 -5.65 5.56 -14.46
C ASP A 37 -6.83 6.09 -15.27
N ASN A 38 -7.37 7.23 -14.86
CA ASN A 38 -8.45 7.92 -15.51
C ASN A 38 -7.98 9.27 -16.12
N LEU A 39 -6.78 9.26 -16.68
CA LEU A 39 -6.19 10.38 -17.39
C LEU A 39 -6.80 10.49 -18.80
N ASP A 40 -6.94 11.71 -19.29
CA ASP A 40 -7.42 11.94 -20.64
C ASP A 40 -6.26 11.79 -21.65
N PRO A 41 -6.32 10.80 -22.55
CA PRO A 41 -5.23 10.49 -23.47
C PRO A 41 -5.03 11.52 -24.57
N ASP A 42 -5.98 12.42 -24.79
CA ASP A 42 -5.93 13.44 -25.85
C ASP A 42 -5.17 14.70 -25.39
N PHE A 43 -4.95 14.83 -24.08
CA PHE A 43 -4.22 15.95 -23.50
C PHE A 43 -2.73 15.61 -23.25
N THR A 44 -1.95 16.67 -23.12
CA THR A 44 -0.59 16.61 -22.57
C THR A 44 -0.63 16.42 -21.05
N VAL A 45 0.53 16.13 -20.47
CA VAL A 45 0.71 16.02 -19.01
C VAL A 45 0.23 17.28 -18.28
N THR A 46 0.64 18.47 -18.76
CA THR A 46 0.23 19.76 -18.17
C THR A 46 -1.25 20.04 -18.33
N GLU A 47 -1.81 19.78 -19.50
CA GLU A 47 -3.24 19.99 -19.75
C GLU A 47 -4.13 19.12 -18.88
N ASN A 48 -3.75 17.84 -18.64
CA ASN A 48 -4.47 16.99 -17.69
C ASN A 48 -4.56 17.62 -16.29
N LEU A 49 -3.46 18.16 -15.79
CA LEU A 49 -3.44 18.85 -14.49
C LEU A 49 -4.26 20.14 -14.51
N GLN A 50 -4.16 20.93 -15.57
CA GLN A 50 -4.92 22.17 -15.72
C GLN A 50 -6.42 21.92 -15.75
N VAL A 51 -6.87 20.98 -16.58
CA VAL A 51 -8.30 20.64 -16.70
C VAL A 51 -8.84 20.11 -15.37
N TYR A 52 -8.09 19.21 -14.72
CA TYR A 52 -8.52 18.65 -13.45
C TYR A 52 -8.56 19.71 -12.33
N GLY A 53 -7.59 20.62 -12.28
CA GLY A 53 -7.60 21.73 -11.32
C GLY A 53 -8.77 22.68 -11.50
N ARG A 54 -9.23 22.90 -12.74
CA ARG A 54 -10.43 23.71 -13.02
C ARG A 54 -11.71 23.09 -12.46
N TYR A 55 -11.82 21.76 -12.34
CA TYR A 55 -12.97 21.11 -11.69
C TYR A 55 -13.07 21.47 -10.20
N PHE A 56 -11.94 21.83 -9.56
CA PHE A 56 -11.91 22.33 -8.19
C PHE A 56 -12.07 23.85 -8.10
N GLY A 57 -12.30 24.54 -9.22
CA GLY A 57 -12.45 26.00 -9.27
C GLY A 57 -11.13 26.77 -9.06
N ILE A 58 -9.98 26.11 -9.23
CA ILE A 58 -8.67 26.74 -9.09
C ILE A 58 -8.41 27.63 -10.33
N ASP A 59 -8.03 28.88 -10.08
CA ASP A 59 -7.78 29.84 -11.15
C ASP A 59 -6.51 29.47 -11.96
N PRO A 60 -6.42 29.92 -13.23
CA PRO A 60 -5.31 29.57 -14.10
C PRO A 60 -3.94 30.04 -13.61
N ALA A 61 -3.85 31.17 -12.91
CA ALA A 61 -2.56 31.69 -12.42
C ALA A 61 -2.04 30.82 -11.26
N THR A 62 -2.91 30.42 -10.35
CA THR A 62 -2.58 29.46 -9.27
C THR A 62 -2.16 28.11 -9.84
N LEU A 63 -2.87 27.60 -10.86
CA LEU A 63 -2.48 26.35 -11.51
C LEU A 63 -1.11 26.45 -12.20
N ALA A 64 -0.85 27.55 -12.91
CA ALA A 64 0.44 27.79 -13.56
C ALA A 64 1.60 27.81 -12.57
N ALA A 65 1.39 28.35 -11.37
CA ALA A 65 2.39 28.36 -10.31
C ALA A 65 2.58 26.98 -9.64
N ARG A 66 1.51 26.21 -9.47
CA ARG A 66 1.51 24.94 -8.73
C ARG A 66 2.01 23.76 -9.57
N ILE A 67 1.62 23.69 -10.83
CA ILE A 67 1.92 22.55 -11.72
C ILE A 67 3.41 22.22 -11.83
N PRO A 68 4.35 23.19 -11.99
CA PRO A 68 5.78 22.88 -12.05
C PRO A 68 6.28 22.06 -10.84
N ALA A 69 5.93 22.46 -9.62
CA ALA A 69 6.33 21.76 -8.40
C ALA A 69 5.72 20.34 -8.32
N LEU A 70 4.48 20.16 -8.79
CA LEU A 70 3.83 18.85 -8.86
C LEU A 70 4.51 17.94 -9.89
N LEU A 71 4.92 18.49 -11.04
CA LEU A 71 5.67 17.73 -12.05
C LEU A 71 7.06 17.33 -11.56
N GLU A 72 7.74 18.21 -10.84
CA GLU A 72 9.02 17.91 -10.19
C GLU A 72 8.85 16.80 -9.14
N PHE A 73 7.86 16.90 -8.28
CA PHE A 73 7.53 15.86 -7.30
C PHE A 73 7.31 14.49 -7.96
N ALA A 74 6.72 14.45 -9.16
CA ALA A 74 6.50 13.22 -9.92
C ALA A 74 7.73 12.77 -10.76
N GLY A 75 8.81 13.55 -10.84
CA GLY A 75 9.90 13.35 -11.79
C GLY A 75 9.44 13.42 -13.25
N LEU A 76 8.52 14.34 -13.53
CA LEU A 76 7.93 14.60 -14.85
C LEU A 76 8.19 16.03 -15.35
N GLU A 77 9.09 16.78 -14.73
CA GLU A 77 9.36 18.19 -15.01
C GLU A 77 9.68 18.44 -16.49
N LYS A 78 10.36 17.51 -17.16
CA LYS A 78 10.71 17.60 -18.60
C LYS A 78 9.63 17.04 -19.52
N ARG A 79 8.50 16.61 -18.99
CA ARG A 79 7.45 15.93 -19.74
C ARG A 79 6.13 16.71 -19.82
N GLY A 80 6.08 17.94 -19.33
CA GLY A 80 4.85 18.74 -19.28
C GLY A 80 4.12 18.86 -20.61
N ALA A 81 4.83 19.06 -21.72
CA ALA A 81 4.27 19.15 -23.07
C ALA A 81 4.11 17.77 -23.78
N THR A 82 4.46 16.66 -23.10
CA THR A 82 4.39 15.32 -23.69
C THR A 82 2.94 14.84 -23.71
N ASN A 83 2.50 14.26 -24.83
CA ASN A 83 1.18 13.64 -24.94
C ASN A 83 1.12 12.37 -24.09
N LEU A 84 0.00 12.14 -23.42
CA LEU A 84 -0.19 11.01 -22.51
C LEU A 84 -0.04 9.64 -23.17
N ARG A 85 -0.36 9.52 -24.46
CA ARG A 85 -0.27 8.26 -25.20
C ARG A 85 1.16 7.71 -25.24
N THR A 86 2.15 8.59 -25.13
CA THR A 86 3.59 8.25 -25.19
C THR A 86 4.22 7.97 -23.83
N LEU A 87 3.47 8.12 -22.74
CA LEU A 87 3.98 7.85 -21.39
C LEU A 87 3.95 6.34 -21.07
N SER A 88 4.97 5.88 -20.33
CA SER A 88 4.93 4.54 -19.73
C SER A 88 3.85 4.44 -18.65
N GLY A 89 3.46 3.20 -18.29
CA GLY A 89 2.49 2.97 -17.21
C GLY A 89 2.91 3.62 -15.89
N GLY A 90 4.19 3.48 -15.50
CA GLY A 90 4.72 4.12 -14.30
C GLY A 90 4.70 5.64 -14.34
N MET A 91 4.92 6.26 -15.51
CA MET A 91 4.79 7.71 -15.67
C MET A 91 3.32 8.16 -15.56
N LYS A 92 2.38 7.41 -16.13
CA LYS A 92 0.94 7.68 -15.99
C LYS A 92 0.51 7.56 -14.53
N ARG A 93 0.97 6.54 -13.83
CA ARG A 93 0.65 6.35 -12.40
C ARG A 93 1.14 7.52 -11.54
N ARG A 94 2.38 7.98 -11.77
CA ARG A 94 2.92 9.16 -11.09
C ARG A 94 2.15 10.44 -11.43
N LEU A 95 1.71 10.60 -12.67
CA LEU A 95 0.85 11.71 -13.06
C LEU A 95 -0.52 11.64 -12.37
N THR A 96 -1.13 10.45 -12.25
CA THR A 96 -2.39 10.26 -11.54
C THR A 96 -2.26 10.66 -10.06
N LEU A 97 -1.12 10.32 -9.43
CA LEU A 97 -0.84 10.73 -8.06
C LEU A 97 -0.77 12.27 -7.94
N VAL A 98 0.02 12.96 -8.75
CA VAL A 98 0.14 14.42 -8.63
C VAL A 98 -1.11 15.15 -9.07
N ARG A 99 -1.93 14.57 -9.96
CA ARG A 99 -3.25 15.09 -10.27
C ARG A 99 -4.15 15.09 -9.04
N ALA A 100 -4.09 14.06 -8.21
CA ALA A 100 -4.83 14.00 -6.96
C ALA A 100 -4.34 15.03 -5.91
N LEU A 101 -3.15 15.61 -6.10
CA LEU A 101 -2.59 16.66 -5.25
C LEU A 101 -2.91 18.09 -5.73
N ILE A 102 -3.55 18.26 -6.89
CA ILE A 102 -3.73 19.57 -7.52
C ILE A 102 -4.54 20.55 -6.66
N ASN A 103 -5.50 20.05 -5.89
CA ASN A 103 -6.34 20.83 -4.97
C ASN A 103 -5.74 20.97 -3.56
N ASP A 104 -4.49 20.55 -3.35
CA ASP A 104 -3.80 20.55 -2.05
C ASP A 104 -4.61 19.86 -0.92
N PRO A 105 -4.98 18.58 -1.10
CA PRO A 105 -5.90 17.88 -0.20
C PRO A 105 -5.30 17.67 1.19
N GLU A 106 -6.17 17.55 2.20
CA GLU A 106 -5.82 17.15 3.56
C GLU A 106 -5.78 15.62 3.69
N LEU A 107 -6.65 14.94 2.93
CA LEU A 107 -6.75 13.49 2.89
C LEU A 107 -6.52 12.99 1.45
N LEU A 108 -5.64 12.01 1.31
CA LEU A 108 -5.42 11.25 0.09
C LEU A 108 -5.99 9.84 0.25
N ILE A 109 -6.81 9.42 -0.69
CA ILE A 109 -7.31 8.05 -0.79
C ILE A 109 -6.65 7.40 -2.00
N LEU A 110 -5.89 6.34 -1.76
CA LEU A 110 -5.08 5.68 -2.77
C LEU A 110 -5.53 4.21 -2.88
N ASP A 111 -6.00 3.84 -4.06
CA ASP A 111 -6.40 2.45 -4.32
C ASP A 111 -5.30 1.74 -5.09
N GLU A 112 -4.59 0.83 -4.41
CA GLU A 112 -3.45 0.07 -4.92
C GLU A 112 -2.44 0.94 -5.70
N PRO A 113 -1.82 1.96 -5.08
CA PRO A 113 -1.09 3.01 -5.78
C PRO A 113 0.14 2.51 -6.56
N THR A 114 0.69 1.37 -6.21
CA THR A 114 1.94 0.85 -6.81
C THR A 114 1.75 -0.44 -7.62
N THR A 115 0.53 -0.91 -7.78
CA THR A 115 0.23 -2.12 -8.56
C THR A 115 0.67 -1.95 -10.02
N GLY A 116 1.34 -2.99 -10.55
CA GLY A 116 1.83 -3.01 -11.93
C GLY A 116 3.08 -2.16 -12.19
N LEU A 117 3.70 -1.59 -11.16
CA LEU A 117 4.94 -0.83 -11.28
C LEU A 117 6.18 -1.71 -11.06
N ASP A 118 7.25 -1.37 -11.78
CA ASP A 118 8.57 -1.91 -11.48
C ASP A 118 9.08 -1.43 -10.10
N PRO A 119 10.06 -2.12 -9.50
CA PRO A 119 10.54 -1.79 -8.16
C PRO A 119 11.05 -0.34 -8.03
N GLN A 120 11.70 0.20 -9.06
CA GLN A 120 12.23 1.55 -9.03
C GLN A 120 11.10 2.60 -9.02
N ALA A 121 10.09 2.42 -9.87
CA ALA A 121 8.92 3.31 -9.90
C ALA A 121 8.14 3.24 -8.59
N ARG A 122 8.04 2.05 -7.96
CA ARG A 122 7.40 1.86 -6.66
C ARG A 122 8.10 2.66 -5.56
N HIS A 123 9.44 2.58 -5.48
CA HIS A 123 10.20 3.35 -4.50
C HIS A 123 10.01 4.86 -4.64
N LEU A 124 9.97 5.37 -5.87
CA LEU A 124 9.71 6.79 -6.11
C LEU A 124 8.34 7.23 -5.58
N ILE A 125 7.30 6.40 -5.75
CA ILE A 125 5.98 6.69 -5.18
C ILE A 125 6.01 6.65 -3.65
N TRP A 126 6.66 5.66 -3.05
CA TRP A 126 6.78 5.56 -1.59
C TRP A 126 7.52 6.76 -0.99
N ASP A 127 8.58 7.24 -1.63
CA ASP A 127 9.31 8.42 -1.19
C ASP A 127 8.42 9.67 -1.24
N GLY A 128 7.67 9.82 -2.33
CA GLY A 128 6.68 10.90 -2.45
C GLY A 128 5.59 10.83 -1.36
N LEU A 129 5.02 9.64 -1.11
CA LEU A 129 4.02 9.47 -0.07
C LEU A 129 4.58 9.76 1.34
N ARG A 130 5.82 9.34 1.64
CA ARG A 130 6.49 9.69 2.90
C ARG A 130 6.71 11.19 3.05
N GLN A 131 7.07 11.88 1.97
CA GLN A 131 7.19 13.32 1.99
C GLN A 131 5.84 14.00 2.31
N LEU A 132 4.74 13.54 1.71
CA LEU A 132 3.40 14.06 2.03
C LEU A 132 3.00 13.80 3.49
N LEU A 133 3.28 12.62 4.03
CA LEU A 133 3.06 12.32 5.44
C LEU A 133 3.86 13.25 6.36
N SER A 134 5.13 13.54 6.03
CA SER A 134 5.96 14.47 6.80
C SER A 134 5.46 15.91 6.77
N GLN A 135 4.69 16.28 5.75
CA GLN A 135 4.00 17.57 5.62
C GLN A 135 2.65 17.62 6.36
N GLY A 136 2.29 16.54 7.08
CA GLY A 136 1.04 16.47 7.86
C GLY A 136 -0.19 16.05 7.06
N LYS A 137 -0.03 15.57 5.84
CA LYS A 137 -1.16 15.00 5.07
C LYS A 137 -1.59 13.65 5.66
N THR A 138 -2.88 13.37 5.60
CA THR A 138 -3.43 12.06 5.95
C THR A 138 -3.54 11.21 4.69
N ILE A 139 -3.13 9.95 4.78
CA ILE A 139 -3.20 9.00 3.67
C ILE A 139 -3.97 7.76 4.11
N LEU A 140 -5.00 7.41 3.35
CA LEU A 140 -5.69 6.13 3.42
C LEU A 140 -5.35 5.36 2.14
N LEU A 141 -4.72 4.21 2.26
CA LEU A 141 -4.40 3.39 1.10
C LEU A 141 -4.92 1.96 1.23
N THR A 142 -5.28 1.37 0.10
CA THR A 142 -5.46 -0.07 -0.01
C THR A 142 -4.24 -0.66 -0.72
N THR A 143 -3.80 -1.83 -0.29
CA THR A 143 -2.71 -2.55 -0.92
C THR A 143 -2.78 -4.04 -0.61
N HIS A 144 -2.25 -4.86 -1.48
CA HIS A 144 -1.97 -6.28 -1.24
C HIS A 144 -0.46 -6.55 -1.05
N PHE A 145 0.37 -5.50 -1.11
CA PHE A 145 1.80 -5.58 -0.86
C PHE A 145 2.10 -5.32 0.61
N MET A 146 2.57 -6.33 1.33
CA MET A 146 2.87 -6.22 2.76
C MET A 146 4.02 -5.25 3.04
N ASP A 147 5.03 -5.20 2.17
CA ASP A 147 6.15 -4.27 2.25
C ASP A 147 5.72 -2.79 2.09
N GLU A 148 4.70 -2.52 1.29
CA GLU A 148 4.11 -1.18 1.19
C GLU A 148 3.39 -0.80 2.49
N ALA A 149 2.56 -1.70 3.02
CA ALA A 149 1.84 -1.49 4.26
C ALA A 149 2.80 -1.27 5.45
N GLU A 150 3.85 -2.09 5.58
CA GLU A 150 4.84 -1.96 6.65
C GLU A 150 5.61 -0.64 6.58
N ARG A 151 5.97 -0.19 5.37
CA ARG A 151 6.80 1.01 5.17
C ARG A 151 6.05 2.33 5.30
N LEU A 152 4.77 2.36 4.97
CA LEU A 152 3.98 3.59 4.86
C LEU A 152 2.93 3.74 5.95
N CYS A 153 2.36 2.64 6.46
CA CYS A 153 1.25 2.71 7.37
C CYS A 153 1.70 2.85 8.83
N GLN A 154 1.09 3.76 9.56
CA GLN A 154 1.19 3.83 11.02
C GLN A 154 0.21 2.85 11.68
N ARG A 155 -0.91 2.58 11.02
CA ARG A 155 -1.95 1.65 11.43
C ARG A 155 -2.53 1.00 10.19
N LEU A 156 -2.83 -0.28 10.25
CA LEU A 156 -3.46 -1.02 9.16
C LEU A 156 -4.57 -1.92 9.70
N ALA A 157 -5.48 -2.28 8.80
CA ALA A 157 -6.50 -3.31 9.02
C ALA A 157 -6.33 -4.39 7.95
N ILE A 158 -6.21 -5.64 8.38
CA ILE A 158 -6.19 -6.82 7.50
C ILE A 158 -7.62 -7.29 7.32
N ILE A 159 -8.07 -7.32 6.08
CA ILE A 159 -9.42 -7.78 5.72
C ILE A 159 -9.31 -9.10 4.97
N ASP A 160 -9.97 -10.12 5.48
CA ASP A 160 -10.10 -11.43 4.85
C ASP A 160 -11.57 -11.87 4.81
N ALA A 161 -11.99 -12.40 3.66
CA ALA A 161 -13.37 -12.86 3.44
C ALA A 161 -14.45 -11.86 3.90
N GLY A 162 -14.20 -10.53 3.70
CA GLY A 162 -15.12 -9.46 4.09
C GLY A 162 -15.19 -9.19 5.60
N ARG A 163 -14.25 -9.71 6.38
CA ARG A 163 -14.14 -9.50 7.83
C ARG A 163 -12.79 -8.91 8.17
N MET A 164 -12.75 -8.07 9.19
CA MET A 164 -11.51 -7.57 9.75
C MET A 164 -10.85 -8.70 10.55
N ALA A 165 -9.72 -9.20 10.05
CA ALA A 165 -8.95 -10.26 10.68
C ALA A 165 -8.03 -9.72 11.78
N ALA A 166 -7.39 -8.58 11.54
CA ALA A 166 -6.52 -7.93 12.51
C ALA A 166 -6.47 -6.42 12.24
N GLU A 167 -6.16 -5.63 13.27
CA GLU A 167 -5.99 -4.19 13.19
C GLU A 167 -4.94 -3.72 14.19
N GLY A 168 -3.99 -2.87 13.76
CA GLY A 168 -2.94 -2.36 14.64
C GLY A 168 -1.80 -1.71 13.88
N ALA A 169 -0.73 -1.33 14.60
CA ALA A 169 0.52 -0.92 13.98
C ALA A 169 1.22 -2.15 13.36
N PRO A 170 1.84 -2.02 12.16
CA PRO A 170 2.48 -3.16 11.48
C PRO A 170 3.42 -3.97 12.38
N ARG A 171 4.29 -3.28 13.12
CA ARG A 171 5.25 -3.93 14.03
C ARG A 171 4.60 -4.67 15.19
N GLU A 172 3.46 -4.18 15.69
CA GLU A 172 2.71 -4.83 16.76
C GLU A 172 2.05 -6.09 16.24
N LEU A 173 1.42 -6.02 15.06
CA LEU A 173 0.79 -7.17 14.43
C LEU A 173 1.81 -8.28 14.09
N ILE A 174 2.98 -7.91 13.58
CA ILE A 174 4.07 -8.88 13.36
C ILE A 174 4.45 -9.56 14.68
N ARG A 175 4.69 -8.79 15.74
CA ARG A 175 5.08 -9.34 17.05
C ARG A 175 4.01 -10.22 17.69
N GLU A 176 2.71 -9.92 17.44
CA GLU A 176 1.61 -10.68 18.04
C GLU A 176 1.26 -11.96 17.27
N HIS A 177 1.51 -11.97 15.96
CA HIS A 177 1.02 -13.03 15.08
C HIS A 177 2.12 -13.85 14.40
N ILE A 178 3.36 -13.40 14.47
CA ILE A 178 4.49 -14.07 13.82
C ILE A 178 5.56 -14.32 14.87
N GLU A 179 6.08 -15.52 14.88
CA GLU A 179 7.21 -15.93 15.71
C GLU A 179 8.48 -15.14 15.32
N ALA A 180 9.35 -14.89 16.29
CA ALA A 180 10.52 -14.00 16.13
C ALA A 180 11.49 -14.43 15.01
N GLN A 181 11.54 -15.73 14.71
CA GLN A 181 12.48 -16.29 13.75
C GLN A 181 11.81 -17.38 12.91
N VAL A 182 12.23 -17.49 11.65
CA VAL A 182 11.80 -18.55 10.73
C VAL A 182 13.05 -19.23 10.20
N VAL A 183 13.10 -20.55 10.33
CA VAL A 183 14.16 -21.37 9.73
C VAL A 183 13.57 -22.13 8.56
N GLU A 184 14.09 -21.86 7.37
CA GLU A 184 13.76 -22.62 6.17
C GLU A 184 14.63 -23.88 6.11
N VAL A 185 14.00 -25.03 5.98
CA VAL A 185 14.68 -26.34 5.88
C VAL A 185 14.35 -26.93 4.51
N TYR A 186 15.37 -27.23 3.76
CA TYR A 186 15.27 -27.82 2.41
C TYR A 186 16.37 -28.87 2.16
N GLY A 187 16.23 -29.63 1.08
CA GLY A 187 17.15 -30.69 0.73
C GLY A 187 16.52 -32.07 0.76
N GLU A 188 17.38 -33.13 0.70
CA GLU A 188 16.89 -34.50 0.70
C GLU A 188 16.14 -34.81 1.99
N ASP A 189 14.90 -35.31 1.86
CA ASP A 189 14.01 -35.67 2.97
C ASP A 189 13.61 -34.51 3.91
N ALA A 190 13.71 -33.24 3.48
CA ALA A 190 13.30 -32.10 4.32
C ALA A 190 11.85 -32.21 4.78
N LEU A 191 10.94 -32.64 3.92
CA LEU A 191 9.53 -32.83 4.26
C LEU A 191 9.31 -34.01 5.19
N GLY A 192 10.05 -35.13 4.97
CA GLY A 192 10.00 -36.27 5.87
C GLY A 192 10.53 -35.94 7.26
N TRP A 193 11.63 -35.20 7.34
CA TRP A 193 12.13 -34.67 8.58
C TRP A 193 11.11 -33.73 9.26
N ALA A 194 10.54 -32.81 8.50
CA ALA A 194 9.58 -31.86 9.05
C ALA A 194 8.35 -32.54 9.65
N ALA A 195 7.85 -33.60 8.98
CA ALA A 195 6.71 -34.37 9.48
C ALA A 195 7.03 -35.15 10.77
N ARG A 196 8.30 -35.56 10.97
CA ARG A 196 8.70 -36.36 12.13
C ARG A 196 9.19 -35.53 13.31
N GLU A 197 9.93 -34.48 13.05
CA GLU A 197 10.79 -33.86 14.07
C GLU A 197 10.57 -32.36 14.24
N ALA A 198 10.14 -31.63 13.21
CA ALA A 198 10.08 -30.16 13.25
C ALA A 198 9.21 -29.58 14.37
N GLN A 199 8.13 -30.27 14.74
CA GLN A 199 7.25 -29.83 15.83
C GLN A 199 7.90 -29.85 17.23
N ALA A 200 8.98 -30.62 17.41
CA ALA A 200 9.69 -30.62 18.68
C ALA A 200 10.49 -29.32 18.93
N PHE A 201 10.79 -28.60 17.85
CA PHE A 201 11.61 -27.38 17.88
C PHE A 201 10.80 -26.11 17.53
N SER A 202 9.62 -26.26 16.93
CA SER A 202 8.88 -25.17 16.31
C SER A 202 7.48 -25.05 16.90
N ARG A 203 7.00 -23.82 17.09
CA ARG A 203 5.60 -23.57 17.46
C ARG A 203 4.66 -23.87 16.31
N ARG A 204 5.11 -23.59 15.10
CA ARG A 204 4.35 -23.80 13.87
C ARG A 204 5.31 -24.27 12.77
N VAL A 205 4.81 -25.15 11.92
CA VAL A 205 5.54 -25.63 10.75
C VAL A 205 4.61 -25.50 9.54
N GLU A 206 5.10 -24.85 8.51
CA GLU A 206 4.42 -24.74 7.21
C GLU A 206 5.27 -25.41 6.14
N VAL A 207 4.61 -25.95 5.12
CA VAL A 207 5.28 -26.59 3.98
C VAL A 207 4.86 -25.86 2.71
N SER A 208 5.84 -25.46 1.91
CA SER A 208 5.61 -24.89 0.59
C SER A 208 6.60 -25.48 -0.40
N GLY A 209 6.08 -26.21 -1.40
CA GLY A 209 6.92 -26.97 -2.32
C GLY A 209 7.75 -28.03 -1.58
N GLU A 210 9.07 -27.98 -1.71
CA GLU A 210 10.03 -28.90 -1.06
C GLU A 210 10.70 -28.30 0.18
N THR A 211 10.18 -27.14 0.67
CA THR A 211 10.74 -26.41 1.82
C THR A 211 9.78 -26.47 3.00
N ALA A 212 10.31 -26.74 4.16
CA ALA A 212 9.60 -26.60 5.45
C ALA A 212 10.03 -25.29 6.12
N PHE A 213 9.05 -24.48 6.52
CA PHE A 213 9.21 -23.25 7.25
C PHE A 213 8.93 -23.50 8.73
N CYS A 214 9.95 -23.44 9.53
CA CYS A 214 9.88 -23.69 10.97
C CYS A 214 9.87 -22.37 11.74
N TYR A 215 8.73 -22.02 12.31
CA TYR A 215 8.53 -20.80 13.07
C TYR A 215 8.92 -21.02 14.53
N VAL A 216 9.94 -20.31 15.00
CA VAL A 216 10.58 -20.53 16.31
C VAL A 216 10.75 -19.22 17.07
N GLU A 217 10.82 -19.28 18.40
CA GLU A 217 11.23 -18.12 19.21
C GLU A 217 12.74 -17.93 19.22
N ASP A 218 13.48 -19.05 19.24
CA ASP A 218 14.94 -19.11 19.19
C ASP A 218 15.35 -20.19 18.18
N ALA A 219 16.07 -19.79 17.15
CA ALA A 219 16.53 -20.71 16.10
C ALA A 219 17.73 -21.56 16.55
N ALA A 220 18.47 -21.17 17.57
CA ALA A 220 19.72 -21.84 17.94
C ALA A 220 19.57 -23.35 18.23
N PRO A 221 18.55 -23.82 18.98
CA PRO A 221 18.35 -25.25 19.18
C PRO A 221 18.07 -26.03 17.91
N LEU A 222 17.23 -25.44 17.03
CA LEU A 222 16.87 -26.04 15.75
C LEU A 222 18.07 -26.11 14.80
N LEU A 223 18.83 -25.04 14.67
CA LEU A 223 20.02 -24.97 13.83
C LEU A 223 21.10 -25.95 14.29
N ALA A 224 21.30 -26.09 15.61
CA ALA A 224 22.23 -27.07 16.17
C ALA A 224 21.82 -28.51 15.81
N HIS A 225 20.53 -28.83 15.90
CA HIS A 225 19.99 -30.14 15.52
C HIS A 225 20.17 -30.41 14.00
N LEU A 226 19.86 -29.44 13.16
CA LEU A 226 19.95 -29.58 11.70
C LEU A 226 21.40 -29.67 11.20
N THR A 227 22.34 -29.01 11.86
CA THR A 227 23.76 -29.10 11.54
C THR A 227 24.30 -30.53 11.70
N ALA A 228 23.71 -31.34 12.58
CA ALA A 228 24.02 -32.72 12.76
C ALA A 228 23.31 -33.68 11.78
N SER A 229 22.41 -33.19 10.96
CA SER A 229 21.56 -33.99 10.08
C SER A 229 22.09 -33.93 8.63
N PRO A 230 22.71 -34.99 8.09
CA PRO A 230 23.23 -34.99 6.72
C PRO A 230 22.11 -34.88 5.70
N GLY A 231 22.33 -34.07 4.66
CA GLY A 231 21.38 -33.88 3.55
C GLY A 231 20.36 -32.76 3.70
N LEU A 232 20.23 -32.19 4.89
CA LEU A 232 19.39 -31.00 5.14
C LEU A 232 20.22 -29.71 5.00
N ARG A 233 19.58 -28.67 4.46
CA ARG A 233 20.12 -27.31 4.34
C ARG A 233 19.17 -26.33 5.00
N THR A 234 19.70 -25.24 5.51
CA THR A 234 18.94 -24.23 6.23
C THR A 234 19.21 -22.84 5.69
N LEU A 235 18.19 -22.00 5.72
CA LEU A 235 18.26 -20.55 5.63
C LEU A 235 17.58 -19.98 6.88
N HIS A 236 18.19 -18.95 7.46
CA HIS A 236 17.69 -18.32 8.69
C HIS A 236 17.60 -16.81 8.52
#